data_95b8f590f62af36f3ae0012802a4694a
#
_entry.id   95b8f590f62af36f3ae0012802a4694a
#
_cell.length_a   1.000
_cell.length_b   1.000
_cell.length_c   1.000
_cell.angle_alpha   90.00
_cell.angle_beta   90.00
_cell.angle_gamma   90.00
#
_symmetry.space_group_name_H-M   'P 1'
#
loop_
_entity.id
_entity.type
_entity.pdbx_description
1 polymer ?
#
loop_
_entity_poly.entity_id
_entity_poly.type
_entity_poly.pdbx_seq_one_letter_code
_entity_poly.pdbx_strand_id
1 'polypeptide(L)'
;MEISCSSCLTVERTVMVVTYFATGRGSPQQIARGLMSSSLAEELKCLVLYDVEMEARECATRRSVLNQKQYENLATFSWDNIVAEMTDKQTFLAEILLAVALPTGKIGNLAATESVVPVLGTVYGMLMKERFHELSSAQKVVAVTLANEQTHQKLRSKF
;
A
#
# COMPACT_ATOMS: atom_id res chain seq x y z
N MET A 1 26.01 -35.16 0.07
CA MET A 1 25.02 -34.40 -0.70
C MET A 1 23.66 -34.90 -0.27
N GLU A 2 23.09 -34.29 0.78
CA GLU A 2 21.78 -34.71 1.30
C GLU A 2 20.70 -34.05 0.44
N ILE A 3 19.93 -34.89 -0.25
CA ILE A 3 18.75 -34.48 -1.01
C ILE A 3 17.63 -34.35 0.03
N SER A 4 17.41 -33.15 0.54
CA SER A 4 16.27 -32.87 1.42
C SER A 4 14.99 -32.95 0.58
N CYS A 5 14.14 -33.93 0.87
CA CYS A 5 12.85 -34.11 0.24
C CYS A 5 11.94 -32.93 0.61
N SER A 6 11.32 -32.25 -0.38
CA SER A 6 10.43 -31.11 -0.14
C SER A 6 9.24 -31.45 0.77
N SER A 7 8.77 -32.70 0.77
CA SER A 7 7.71 -33.18 1.67
C SER A 7 8.14 -33.25 3.13
N CYS A 8 9.39 -33.60 3.43
CA CYS A 8 9.90 -33.62 4.79
C CYS A 8 9.99 -32.21 5.40
N LEU A 9 10.42 -31.23 4.59
CA LEU A 9 10.47 -29.82 5.00
C LEU A 9 9.08 -29.26 5.34
N THR A 10 8.05 -29.69 4.63
CA THR A 10 6.66 -29.25 4.87
C THR A 10 6.12 -29.81 6.19
N VAL A 11 6.43 -31.06 6.52
CA VAL A 11 6.03 -31.69 7.79
C VAL A 11 6.71 -31.01 8.99
N GLU A 12 8.00 -30.74 8.94
CA GLU A 12 8.72 -30.04 10.01
C GLU A 12 8.17 -28.64 10.28
N ARG A 13 7.82 -27.90 9.22
CA ARG A 13 7.22 -26.56 9.34
C ARG A 13 5.83 -26.59 9.95
N THR A 14 5.01 -27.56 9.57
CA THR A 14 3.69 -27.76 10.16
C THR A 14 3.79 -28.10 11.64
N VAL A 15 4.72 -28.98 12.02
CA VAL A 15 4.98 -29.34 13.41
C VAL A 15 5.41 -28.12 14.20
N MET A 16 6.26 -27.25 13.66
CA MET A 16 6.72 -26.03 14.32
C MET A 16 5.55 -25.08 14.64
N VAL A 17 4.63 -24.86 13.68
CA VAL A 17 3.44 -24.01 13.87
C VAL A 17 2.52 -24.60 14.92
N VAL A 18 2.20 -25.89 14.84
CA VAL A 18 1.36 -26.58 15.83
C VAL A 18 2.00 -26.52 17.22
N THR A 19 3.30 -26.73 17.33
CA THR A 19 4.03 -26.66 18.61
C THR A 19 3.93 -25.25 19.21
N TYR A 20 4.03 -24.20 18.40
CA TYR A 20 3.85 -22.84 18.89
C TYR A 20 2.46 -22.61 19.47
N PHE A 21 1.40 -22.95 18.72
CA PHE A 21 0.03 -22.79 19.20
C PHE A 21 -0.24 -23.62 20.47
N ALA A 22 0.36 -24.81 20.58
CA ALA A 22 0.19 -25.66 21.74
C ALA A 22 1.00 -25.21 22.97
N THR A 23 2.18 -24.59 22.77
CA THR A 23 3.13 -24.33 23.87
C THR A 23 3.45 -22.84 24.07
N GLY A 24 3.09 -21.97 23.14
CA GLY A 24 3.46 -20.55 23.13
C GLY A 24 4.97 -20.31 22.95
N ARG A 25 5.74 -21.33 22.57
CA ARG A 25 7.21 -21.25 22.39
C ARG A 25 7.58 -21.07 20.93
N GLY A 26 8.48 -20.13 20.65
CA GLY A 26 9.00 -19.82 19.33
C GLY A 26 9.02 -18.32 19.06
N SER A 27 9.84 -17.86 18.12
CA SER A 27 9.79 -16.46 17.72
C SER A 27 8.66 -16.23 16.70
N PRO A 28 7.93 -15.09 16.77
CA PRO A 28 6.89 -14.76 15.79
C PRO A 28 7.37 -14.83 14.33
N GLN A 29 8.64 -14.43 14.07
CA GLN A 29 9.23 -14.49 12.74
C GLN A 29 9.43 -15.91 12.22
N GLN A 30 9.83 -16.85 13.09
CA GLN A 30 9.98 -18.25 12.71
C GLN A 30 8.63 -18.87 12.35
N ILE A 31 7.59 -18.54 13.10
CA ILE A 31 6.23 -19.00 12.86
C ILE A 31 5.71 -18.43 11.55
N ALA A 32 5.83 -17.11 11.32
CA ALA A 32 5.42 -16.46 10.10
C ALA A 32 6.13 -17.07 8.87
N ARG A 33 7.44 -17.30 8.94
CA ARG A 33 8.19 -18.00 7.87
C ARG A 33 7.70 -19.43 7.67
N GLY A 34 7.39 -20.15 8.75
CA GLY A 34 6.85 -21.49 8.70
C GLY A 34 5.50 -21.54 7.98
N LEU A 35 4.59 -20.62 8.32
CA LEU A 35 3.27 -20.49 7.69
C LEU A 35 3.41 -20.14 6.20
N MET A 36 4.22 -19.14 5.85
CA MET A 36 4.44 -18.71 4.47
C MET A 36 5.13 -19.78 3.60
N SER A 37 5.75 -20.79 4.19
CA SER A 37 6.36 -21.90 3.47
C SER A 37 5.55 -23.20 3.55
N SER A 38 4.39 -23.18 4.19
CA SER A 38 3.46 -24.31 4.31
C SER A 38 2.44 -24.33 3.17
N SER A 39 1.65 -25.40 3.11
CA SER A 39 0.48 -25.46 2.21
C SER A 39 -0.60 -24.43 2.52
N LEU A 40 -0.54 -23.80 3.71
CA LEU A 40 -1.46 -22.73 4.12
C LEU A 40 -1.09 -21.35 3.57
N ALA A 41 0.04 -21.21 2.86
CA ALA A 41 0.51 -19.93 2.38
C ALA A 41 -0.50 -19.25 1.42
N GLU A 42 -1.17 -20.03 0.58
CA GLU A 42 -2.16 -19.48 -0.36
C GLU A 42 -3.43 -19.01 0.36
N GLU A 43 -3.90 -19.76 1.34
CA GLU A 43 -5.04 -19.34 2.17
C GLU A 43 -4.73 -18.08 2.99
N LEU A 44 -3.51 -17.99 3.53
CA LEU A 44 -3.06 -16.77 4.23
C LEU A 44 -3.03 -15.57 3.28
N LYS A 45 -2.53 -15.73 2.06
CA LYS A 45 -2.56 -14.66 1.05
C LYS A 45 -4.00 -14.25 0.72
N CYS A 46 -4.91 -15.21 0.55
CA CYS A 46 -6.32 -14.92 0.29
C CYS A 46 -6.96 -14.12 1.43
N LEU A 47 -6.67 -14.46 2.69
CA LEU A 47 -7.16 -13.72 3.85
C LEU A 47 -6.62 -12.30 3.87
N VAL A 48 -5.32 -12.12 3.66
CA VAL A 48 -4.69 -10.79 3.58
C VAL A 48 -5.29 -9.95 2.46
N LEU A 49 -5.50 -10.52 1.28
CA LEU A 49 -6.12 -9.83 0.15
C LEU A 49 -7.58 -9.45 0.45
N TYR A 50 -8.32 -10.32 1.14
CA TYR A 50 -9.67 -10.02 1.59
C TYR A 50 -9.70 -8.84 2.56
N ASP A 51 -8.80 -8.80 3.54
CA ASP A 51 -8.71 -7.70 4.50
C ASP A 51 -8.39 -6.37 3.79
N VAL A 52 -7.40 -6.36 2.88
CA VAL A 52 -7.09 -5.19 2.05
C VAL A 52 -8.31 -4.74 1.22
N GLU A 53 -9.07 -5.71 0.69
CA GLU A 53 -10.28 -5.40 -0.06
C GLU A 53 -11.35 -4.74 0.82
N MET A 54 -11.55 -5.22 2.03
CA MET A 54 -12.52 -4.66 2.97
C MET A 54 -12.11 -3.25 3.41
N GLU A 55 -10.85 -3.04 3.77
CA GLU A 55 -10.31 -1.72 4.09
C GLU A 55 -10.50 -0.72 2.93
N ALA A 56 -10.25 -1.16 1.69
CA ALA A 56 -10.45 -0.31 0.50
C ALA A 56 -11.92 0.11 0.32
N ARG A 57 -12.87 -0.75 0.63
CA ARG A 57 -14.32 -0.42 0.59
C ARG A 57 -14.69 0.63 1.63
N GLU A 58 -14.10 0.56 2.82
CA GLU A 58 -14.35 1.55 3.89
C GLU A 58 -13.86 2.94 3.52
N CYS A 59 -12.81 3.04 2.69
CA CYS A 59 -12.31 4.32 2.18
C CYS A 59 -13.20 4.95 1.10
N ALA A 60 -14.03 4.17 0.42
CA ALA A 60 -14.91 4.65 -0.66
C ALA A 60 -16.13 5.40 -0.14
N THR A 61 -15.93 6.35 0.77
CA THR A 61 -17.00 7.14 1.36
C THR A 61 -17.06 8.56 0.78
N ARG A 62 -18.21 9.23 0.95
CA ARG A 62 -18.36 10.65 0.59
C ARG A 62 -17.44 11.58 1.37
N ARG A 63 -16.87 11.11 2.50
CA ARG A 63 -15.96 11.89 3.36
C ARG A 63 -14.49 11.70 3.00
N SER A 64 -14.17 10.80 2.06
CA SER A 64 -12.79 10.61 1.60
C SER A 64 -12.24 11.90 1.00
N VAL A 65 -10.98 12.20 1.29
CA VAL A 65 -10.24 13.32 0.68
C VAL A 65 -10.10 13.15 -0.84
N LEU A 66 -10.24 11.92 -1.36
CA LEU A 66 -10.25 11.62 -2.78
C LEU A 66 -11.58 11.94 -3.47
N ASN A 67 -12.68 12.14 -2.72
CA ASN A 67 -14.02 12.40 -3.25
C ASN A 67 -14.31 13.90 -3.37
N GLN A 68 -13.38 14.70 -3.87
CA GLN A 68 -13.60 16.12 -4.12
C GLN A 68 -14.13 16.34 -5.53
N LYS A 69 -15.41 16.72 -5.61
CA LYS A 69 -16.11 16.89 -6.89
C LYS A 69 -15.86 18.26 -7.54
N GLN A 70 -15.66 19.31 -6.74
CA GLN A 70 -15.53 20.69 -7.20
C GLN A 70 -14.05 21.07 -7.37
N TYR A 71 -13.73 21.78 -8.42
CA TYR A 71 -12.36 22.24 -8.71
C TYR A 71 -11.87 23.27 -7.67
N GLU A 72 -12.78 24.06 -7.08
CA GLU A 72 -12.44 25.04 -6.04
C GLU A 72 -11.81 24.34 -4.80
N ASN A 73 -12.25 23.13 -4.50
CA ASN A 73 -11.70 22.34 -3.39
C ASN A 73 -10.29 21.79 -3.68
N LEU A 74 -9.83 21.82 -4.95
CA LEU A 74 -8.47 21.42 -5.29
C LEU A 74 -7.43 22.43 -4.80
N ALA A 75 -7.82 23.67 -4.47
CA ALA A 75 -6.92 24.66 -3.88
C ALA A 75 -6.44 24.24 -2.47
N THR A 76 -7.20 23.40 -1.77
CA THR A 76 -6.87 22.86 -0.45
C THR A 76 -6.33 21.41 -0.54
N PHE A 77 -6.03 20.94 -1.75
CA PHE A 77 -5.51 19.60 -1.96
C PHE A 77 -4.13 19.44 -1.34
N SER A 78 -3.93 18.37 -0.60
CA SER A 78 -2.64 18.00 0.00
C SER A 78 -2.39 16.51 -0.16
N TRP A 79 -1.22 16.16 -0.64
CA TRP A 79 -0.76 14.78 -0.68
C TRP A 79 -0.63 14.19 0.71
N ASP A 80 -0.26 15.00 1.71
CA ASP A 80 -0.16 14.58 3.10
C ASP A 80 -1.51 14.10 3.65
N ASN A 81 -2.59 14.82 3.31
CA ASN A 81 -3.94 14.42 3.73
C ASN A 81 -4.37 13.09 3.09
N ILE A 82 -3.98 12.84 1.83
CA ILE A 82 -4.28 11.59 1.15
C ILE A 82 -3.50 10.43 1.76
N VAL A 83 -2.20 10.63 2.02
CA VAL A 83 -1.37 9.60 2.65
C VAL A 83 -1.79 9.37 4.09
N ALA A 84 -2.19 10.42 4.83
CA ALA A 84 -2.74 10.28 6.17
C ALA A 84 -4.04 9.45 6.17
N GLU A 85 -4.98 9.73 5.24
CA GLU A 85 -6.20 8.92 5.10
C GLU A 85 -5.87 7.46 4.76
N MET A 86 -4.93 7.22 3.85
CA MET A 86 -4.48 5.88 3.50
C MET A 86 -3.89 5.16 4.71
N THR A 87 -3.01 5.82 5.46
CA THR A 87 -2.36 5.24 6.63
C THR A 87 -3.36 4.93 7.76
N ASP A 88 -4.37 5.77 7.93
CA ASP A 88 -5.41 5.59 8.96
C ASP A 88 -6.38 4.45 8.62
N LYS A 89 -6.80 4.34 7.35
CA LYS A 89 -7.86 3.43 6.93
C LYS A 89 -7.38 2.18 6.20
N GLN A 90 -6.18 2.20 5.65
CA GLN A 90 -5.58 1.10 4.88
C GLN A 90 -4.13 0.90 5.31
N THR A 91 -3.93 0.68 6.59
CA THR A 91 -2.60 0.58 7.21
C THR A 91 -1.72 -0.44 6.49
N PHE A 92 -2.26 -1.62 6.18
CA PHE A 92 -1.48 -2.68 5.54
C PHE A 92 -1.06 -2.32 4.11
N LEU A 93 -1.96 -1.72 3.32
CA LEU A 93 -1.62 -1.22 1.98
C LEU A 93 -0.57 -0.12 2.05
N ALA A 94 -0.70 0.81 3.01
CA ALA A 94 0.26 1.88 3.24
C ALA A 94 1.66 1.33 3.55
N GLU A 95 1.75 0.32 4.41
CA GLU A 95 3.01 -0.35 4.76
C GLU A 95 3.64 -1.04 3.54
N ILE A 96 2.86 -1.74 2.72
CA ILE A 96 3.34 -2.36 1.48
C ILE A 96 3.91 -1.31 0.51
N LEU A 97 3.13 -0.26 0.24
CA LEU A 97 3.55 0.80 -0.69
C LEU A 97 4.82 1.51 -0.17
N LEU A 98 4.89 1.76 1.12
CA LEU A 98 6.06 2.36 1.75
C LEU A 98 7.29 1.44 1.66
N ALA A 99 7.13 0.14 1.89
CA ALA A 99 8.20 -0.85 1.78
C ALA A 99 8.73 -1.00 0.35
N VAL A 100 7.86 -0.78 -0.66
CA VAL A 100 8.27 -0.76 -2.08
C VAL A 100 8.97 0.55 -2.44
N ALA A 101 8.49 1.69 -1.90
CA ALA A 101 9.00 3.01 -2.24
C ALA A 101 10.33 3.35 -1.53
N LEU A 102 10.57 2.79 -0.34
CA LEU A 102 11.74 3.08 0.47
C LEU A 102 12.59 1.83 0.74
N PRO A 103 13.93 1.92 0.57
CA PRO A 103 14.84 0.87 1.04
C PRO A 103 14.68 0.66 2.55
N THR A 104 14.81 -0.59 3.01
CA THR A 104 14.61 -0.99 4.41
C THR A 104 15.39 -0.14 5.41
N GLY A 105 16.61 0.31 5.06
CA GLY A 105 17.44 1.16 5.92
C GLY A 105 17.00 2.63 6.01
N LYS A 106 15.99 3.05 5.22
CA LYS A 106 15.43 4.42 5.23
C LYS A 106 14.02 4.49 5.83
N ILE A 107 13.42 3.35 6.14
CA ILE A 107 12.13 3.31 6.82
C ILE A 107 12.30 3.93 8.21
N GLY A 108 11.45 4.92 8.52
CA GLY A 108 11.56 5.72 9.77
C GLY A 108 12.44 6.98 9.67
N ASN A 109 13.09 7.21 8.53
CA ASN A 109 13.72 8.50 8.25
C ASN A 109 12.68 9.49 7.73
N LEU A 110 12.38 10.53 8.50
CA LEU A 110 11.32 11.51 8.20
C LEU A 110 11.51 12.16 6.82
N ALA A 111 12.71 12.67 6.52
CA ALA A 111 12.99 13.33 5.24
C ALA A 111 12.83 12.38 4.03
N ALA A 112 13.22 11.10 4.18
CA ALA A 112 13.03 10.11 3.14
C ALA A 112 11.54 9.79 2.96
N THR A 113 10.77 9.72 4.03
CA THR A 113 9.33 9.49 3.99
C THR A 113 8.61 10.67 3.33
N GLU A 114 8.92 11.90 3.71
CA GLU A 114 8.37 13.12 3.09
C GLU A 114 8.60 13.18 1.58
N SER A 115 9.77 12.76 1.11
CA SER A 115 10.11 12.78 -0.31
C SER A 115 9.25 11.84 -1.17
N VAL A 116 8.67 10.78 -0.60
CA VAL A 116 7.83 9.81 -1.32
C VAL A 116 6.32 10.05 -1.14
N VAL A 117 5.91 10.97 -0.28
CA VAL A 117 4.49 11.29 -0.03
C VAL A 117 3.72 11.59 -1.32
N PRO A 118 4.19 12.45 -2.25
CA PRO A 118 3.47 12.71 -3.50
C PRO A 118 3.33 11.46 -4.38
N VAL A 119 4.35 10.60 -4.39
CA VAL A 119 4.33 9.35 -5.16
C VAL A 119 3.31 8.39 -4.56
N LEU A 120 3.36 8.18 -3.25
CA LEU A 120 2.41 7.31 -2.53
C LEU A 120 0.97 7.79 -2.72
N GLY A 121 0.71 9.08 -2.52
CA GLY A 121 -0.61 9.68 -2.71
C GLY A 121 -1.12 9.55 -4.15
N THR A 122 -0.23 9.69 -5.15
CA THR A 122 -0.58 9.51 -6.57
C THR A 122 -0.94 8.07 -6.85
N VAL A 123 -0.10 7.10 -6.45
CA VAL A 123 -0.36 5.67 -6.67
C VAL A 123 -1.65 5.25 -5.98
N TYR A 124 -1.83 5.61 -4.71
CA TYR A 124 -3.05 5.33 -3.97
C TYR A 124 -4.29 5.93 -4.66
N GLY A 125 -4.23 7.21 -5.01
CA GLY A 125 -5.33 7.88 -5.71
C GLY A 125 -5.68 7.23 -7.05
N MET A 126 -4.69 6.74 -7.81
CA MET A 126 -4.94 6.02 -9.06
C MET A 126 -5.64 4.68 -8.82
N LEU A 127 -5.16 3.89 -7.86
CA LEU A 127 -5.75 2.59 -7.51
C LEU A 127 -7.19 2.76 -7.02
N MET A 128 -7.43 3.73 -6.13
CA MET A 128 -8.76 4.00 -5.59
C MET A 128 -9.73 4.49 -6.66
N LYS A 129 -9.28 5.32 -7.60
CA LYS A 129 -10.13 5.77 -8.71
C LYS A 129 -10.49 4.65 -9.66
N GLU A 130 -9.56 3.76 -9.99
CA GLU A 130 -9.84 2.63 -10.88
C GLU A 130 -10.96 1.76 -10.33
N ARG A 131 -10.99 1.57 -9.03
CA ARG A 131 -12.01 0.80 -8.34
C ARG A 131 -13.28 1.60 -8.04
N PHE A 132 -13.15 2.88 -7.67
CA PHE A 132 -14.20 3.78 -7.24
C PHE A 132 -14.15 5.08 -8.03
N HIS A 133 -14.89 5.16 -9.13
CA HIS A 133 -14.81 6.26 -10.12
C HIS A 133 -15.02 7.66 -9.55
N GLU A 134 -15.73 7.79 -8.43
CA GLU A 134 -15.94 9.07 -7.74
C GLU A 134 -14.71 9.59 -6.99
N LEU A 135 -13.72 8.72 -6.70
CA LEU A 135 -12.49 9.10 -5.98
C LEU A 135 -11.42 9.62 -6.94
N SER A 136 -11.69 10.76 -7.58
CA SER A 136 -10.91 11.25 -8.72
C SER A 136 -10.09 12.52 -8.45
N SER A 137 -10.00 13.01 -7.20
CA SER A 137 -9.32 14.28 -6.90
C SER A 137 -7.83 14.25 -7.26
N ALA A 138 -7.12 13.17 -6.97
CA ALA A 138 -5.71 13.02 -7.30
C ALA A 138 -5.45 13.14 -8.81
N GLN A 139 -6.24 12.47 -9.67
CA GLN A 139 -6.10 12.55 -11.12
C GLN A 139 -6.42 13.96 -11.65
N LYS A 140 -7.39 14.65 -11.05
CA LYS A 140 -7.71 16.03 -11.44
C LYS A 140 -6.52 16.96 -11.17
N VAL A 141 -5.87 16.82 -10.00
CA VAL A 141 -4.68 17.60 -9.66
C VAL A 141 -3.53 17.30 -10.61
N VAL A 142 -3.23 16.02 -10.85
CA VAL A 142 -2.19 15.62 -11.80
C VAL A 142 -2.49 16.17 -13.20
N ALA A 143 -3.71 16.08 -13.67
CA ALA A 143 -4.11 16.60 -15.00
C ALA A 143 -3.94 18.11 -15.09
N VAL A 144 -4.35 18.87 -14.07
CA VAL A 144 -4.18 20.34 -14.02
C VAL A 144 -2.69 20.71 -13.99
N THR A 145 -1.88 20.03 -13.19
CA THR A 145 -0.43 20.26 -13.11
C THR A 145 0.24 20.04 -14.46
N LEU A 146 -0.05 18.92 -15.13
CA LEU A 146 0.50 18.59 -16.45
C LEU A 146 0.05 19.60 -17.53
N ALA A 147 -1.22 20.05 -17.50
CA ALA A 147 -1.72 21.06 -18.43
C ALA A 147 -1.01 22.41 -18.25
N ASN A 148 -0.77 22.81 -16.99
CA ASN A 148 -0.02 24.03 -16.67
C ASN A 148 1.43 23.94 -17.16
N GLU A 149 2.13 22.84 -16.92
CA GLU A 149 3.51 22.61 -17.39
C GLU A 149 3.61 22.69 -18.93
N GLN A 150 2.70 22.05 -19.64
CA GLN A 150 2.65 22.09 -21.10
C GLN A 150 2.42 23.53 -21.61
N THR A 151 1.60 24.31 -20.94
CA THR A 151 1.33 25.71 -21.29
C THR A 151 2.59 26.55 -21.08
N HIS A 152 3.31 26.37 -19.99
CA HIS A 152 4.58 27.04 -19.71
C HIS A 152 5.67 26.70 -20.73
N GLN A 153 5.79 25.44 -21.13
CA GLN A 153 6.75 25.02 -22.17
C GLN A 153 6.44 25.64 -23.53
N LYS A 154 5.16 25.68 -23.95
CA LYS A 154 4.73 26.32 -25.19
C LYS A 154 4.99 27.83 -25.20
N LEU A 155 4.90 28.51 -24.06
CA LEU A 155 5.25 29.91 -23.93
C LEU A 155 6.76 30.14 -24.06
N ARG A 156 7.57 29.31 -23.38
CA ARG A 156 9.04 29.40 -23.45
C ARG A 156 9.61 29.13 -24.85
N SER A 157 8.96 28.29 -25.63
CA SER A 157 9.41 27.98 -27.00
C SER A 157 9.05 29.05 -28.04
N LYS A 158 8.28 30.09 -27.66
CA LYS A 158 7.86 31.18 -28.55
C LYS A 158 8.67 32.46 -28.33
N PHE A 159 9.53 32.48 -27.35
CA PHE A 159 10.46 33.56 -27.05
C PHE A 159 11.94 33.05 -27.04
#